data_53b0ced0bd4d458a9b6627b23689cc79
#
_entry.id   53b0ced0bd4d458a9b6627b23689cc79
#
_cell.length_a   1.000
_cell.length_b   1.000
_cell.length_c   1.000
_cell.angle_alpha   90.00
_cell.angle_beta   90.00
_cell.angle_gamma   90.00
#
_symmetry.space_group_name_H-M   'P 1'
#
loop_
_entity.id
_entity.type
_entity.pdbx_description
1 polymer ?
#
loop_
_entity_poly.entity_id
_entity_poly.type
_entity_poly.pdbx_seq_one_letter_code
_entity_poly.pdbx_strand_id
1 'polypeptide(L)'
;MIAQAEPSAKVMVQATGVRKSFGALEVLKGINLSLSNGQVMCLLGQSGSGKSTFLRCINHLERIDHGRIRVDGELIGYKECNGYLQEMHEHEIARQRIHIGMVFQHFNLFPHMTVLQNVIEAPVHVLKV
;
A
#
# COMPACT_ATOMS: atom_id res chain seq x y z
N MET A 1 -4.78 9.81 14.70
CA MET A 1 -4.13 10.12 13.41
C MET A 1 -5.11 10.89 12.57
N ILE A 2 -4.77 12.12 12.27
CA ILE A 2 -5.64 13.01 11.51
C ILE A 2 -4.82 13.60 10.37
N ALA A 3 -5.30 13.43 9.15
CA ALA A 3 -4.77 14.10 7.99
C ALA A 3 -5.83 15.04 7.44
N GLN A 4 -5.44 16.28 7.18
CA GLN A 4 -6.29 17.25 6.51
C GLN A 4 -5.76 17.47 5.10
N ALA A 5 -6.58 17.16 4.11
CA ALA A 5 -6.25 17.42 2.72
C ALA A 5 -6.78 18.79 2.33
N GLU A 6 -6.04 19.49 1.48
CA GLU A 6 -6.57 20.67 0.80
C GLU A 6 -7.81 20.24 0.00
N PRO A 7 -8.95 20.96 0.10
CA PRO A 7 -10.18 20.53 -0.57
C PRO A 7 -10.07 20.41 -2.09
N SER A 8 -9.14 21.16 -2.71
CA SER A 8 -8.91 21.14 -4.15
C SER A 8 -7.83 20.14 -4.58
N ALA A 9 -7.13 19.52 -3.63
CA ALA A 9 -6.04 18.60 -3.95
C ALA A 9 -6.58 17.20 -4.30
N LYS A 10 -5.95 16.60 -5.29
CA LYS A 10 -6.28 15.23 -5.68
C LYS A 10 -5.92 14.24 -4.58
N VAL A 11 -6.84 13.35 -4.24
CA VAL A 11 -6.60 12.29 -3.28
C VAL A 11 -5.77 11.20 -3.95
N MET A 12 -4.60 10.93 -3.39
CA MET A 12 -3.68 9.92 -3.91
C MET A 12 -3.86 8.58 -3.24
N VAL A 13 -4.08 8.55 -1.93
CA VAL A 13 -4.33 7.32 -1.19
C VAL A 13 -5.62 7.46 -0.40
N GLN A 14 -6.53 6.52 -0.57
CA GLN A 14 -7.77 6.51 0.18
C GLN A 14 -8.04 5.11 0.70
N ALA A 15 -8.14 4.99 2.02
CA ALA A 15 -8.55 3.78 2.71
C ALA A 15 -9.94 3.98 3.28
N THR A 16 -10.82 3.01 3.09
CA THR A 16 -12.20 3.08 3.56
C THR A 16 -12.55 1.78 4.26
N GLY A 17 -12.80 1.86 5.57
CA GLY A 17 -13.26 0.74 6.37
C GLY A 17 -12.32 -0.46 6.36
N VAL A 18 -11.00 -0.25 6.30
CA VAL A 18 -10.03 -1.32 6.14
C VAL A 18 -9.90 -2.13 7.43
N ARG A 19 -10.12 -3.44 7.32
CA ARG A 19 -9.99 -4.39 8.42
C ARG A 19 -9.01 -5.48 8.05
N LYS A 20 -8.22 -5.89 9.02
CA LYS A 20 -7.27 -6.99 8.86
C LYS A 20 -7.10 -7.70 10.20
N SER A 21 -7.21 -9.02 10.17
CA SER A 21 -7.00 -9.89 11.33
C SER A 21 -5.96 -10.95 11.02
N PHE A 22 -5.20 -11.32 12.03
CA PHE A 22 -4.33 -12.49 12.01
C PHE A 22 -4.86 -13.48 13.04
N GLY A 23 -5.57 -14.52 12.54
CA GLY A 23 -6.30 -15.43 13.41
C GLY A 23 -7.39 -14.68 14.18
N ALA A 24 -7.38 -14.79 15.51
CA ALA A 24 -8.35 -14.12 16.38
C ALA A 24 -7.98 -12.65 16.69
N LEU A 25 -6.78 -12.21 16.31
CA LEU A 25 -6.32 -10.86 16.60
C LEU A 25 -6.66 -9.91 15.45
N GLU A 26 -7.58 -8.99 15.68
CA GLU A 26 -7.90 -7.94 14.73
C GLU A 26 -6.90 -6.78 14.89
N VAL A 27 -6.07 -6.57 13.86
CA VAL A 27 -5.00 -5.58 13.87
C VAL A 27 -5.47 -4.25 13.28
N LEU A 28 -6.20 -4.27 12.18
CA LEU A 28 -6.81 -3.08 11.59
C LEU A 28 -8.32 -3.16 11.78
N LYS A 29 -8.90 -2.16 12.43
CA LYS A 29 -10.26 -2.19 12.95
C LYS A 29 -11.17 -1.17 12.28
N GLY A 30 -11.16 -1.12 10.95
CA GLY A 30 -11.98 -0.17 10.21
C GLY A 30 -11.26 1.15 10.00
N ILE A 31 -10.10 1.11 9.38
CA ILE A 31 -9.27 2.29 9.15
C ILE A 31 -9.83 3.10 7.98
N ASN A 32 -10.04 4.39 8.24
CA ASN A 32 -10.39 5.38 7.21
C ASN A 32 -9.27 6.41 7.16
N LEU A 33 -8.77 6.66 5.96
CA LEU A 33 -7.63 7.54 5.77
C LEU A 33 -7.66 8.13 4.37
N SER A 34 -7.27 9.39 4.25
CA SER A 34 -7.18 10.07 2.97
C SER A 34 -5.89 10.88 2.94
N LEU A 35 -5.09 10.69 1.90
CA LEU A 35 -3.84 11.39 1.68
C LEU A 35 -3.88 12.04 0.32
N SER A 36 -3.72 13.36 0.27
CA SER A 36 -3.74 14.12 -0.96
C SER A 36 -2.37 14.21 -1.60
N ASN A 37 -2.36 14.50 -2.88
CA ASN A 37 -1.12 14.70 -3.64
C ASN A 37 -0.26 15.76 -2.97
N GLY A 38 1.03 15.48 -2.84
CA GLY A 38 2.00 16.38 -2.22
C GLY A 38 2.02 16.39 -0.71
N GLN A 39 1.14 15.64 -0.03
CA GLN A 39 1.13 15.56 1.42
C GLN A 39 2.06 14.47 1.94
N VAL A 40 2.54 14.68 3.16
CA VAL A 40 3.26 13.67 3.94
C VAL A 40 2.43 13.37 5.18
N MET A 41 2.18 12.11 5.44
CA MET A 41 1.42 11.67 6.60
C MET A 41 2.27 10.74 7.45
N CYS A 42 2.28 10.99 8.76
CA CYS A 42 2.96 10.14 9.73
C CYS A 42 1.93 9.27 10.45
N LEU A 43 2.19 7.96 10.50
CA LEU A 43 1.41 7.02 11.30
C LEU A 43 2.13 6.82 12.63
N LEU A 44 1.49 7.26 13.69
CA LEU A 44 2.05 7.16 15.04
C LEU A 44 1.29 6.10 15.83
N GLY A 45 2.01 5.36 16.65
CA GLY A 45 1.45 4.35 17.51
C GLY A 45 2.53 3.46 18.09
N GLN A 46 2.15 2.67 19.09
CA GLN A 46 3.06 1.73 19.74
C GLN A 46 3.40 0.58 18.78
N SER A 47 4.49 -0.13 19.09
CA SER A 47 4.84 -1.37 18.39
C SER A 47 3.67 -2.35 18.48
N GLY A 48 3.34 -2.97 17.36
CA GLY A 48 2.21 -3.90 17.28
C GLY A 48 0.84 -3.23 17.08
N SER A 49 0.79 -1.92 16.84
CA SER A 49 -0.47 -1.20 16.61
C SER A 49 -1.01 -1.32 15.18
N GLY A 50 -0.29 -2.02 14.30
CA GLY A 50 -0.75 -2.26 12.93
C GLY A 50 -0.19 -1.30 11.88
N LYS A 51 0.74 -0.42 12.23
CA LYS A 51 1.31 0.56 11.29
C LYS A 51 1.93 -0.12 10.06
N SER A 52 2.82 -1.08 10.28
CA SER A 52 3.49 -1.82 9.20
C SER A 52 2.50 -2.65 8.40
N THR A 53 1.53 -3.26 9.07
CA THR A 53 0.47 -4.03 8.42
C THR A 53 -0.33 -3.15 7.48
N PHE A 54 -0.71 -1.95 7.92
CA PHE A 54 -1.46 -1.02 7.08
C PHE A 54 -0.66 -0.60 5.84
N LEU A 55 0.63 -0.27 6.02
CA LEU A 55 1.49 0.10 4.90
C LEU A 55 1.60 -1.04 3.87
N ARG A 56 1.70 -2.28 4.34
CA ARG A 56 1.75 -3.44 3.45
C ARG A 56 0.44 -3.68 2.72
N CYS A 57 -0.67 -3.30 3.31
CA CYS A 57 -1.97 -3.41 2.65
C CYS A 57 -2.11 -2.43 1.48
N ILE A 58 -1.43 -1.28 1.53
CA ILE A 58 -1.52 -0.26 0.48
C ILE A 58 -0.99 -0.79 -0.86
N ASN A 59 0.08 -1.60 -0.85
CA ASN A 59 0.60 -2.19 -2.07
C ASN A 59 0.30 -3.69 -2.20
N HIS A 60 -0.66 -4.17 -1.43
CA HIS A 60 -1.15 -5.55 -1.46
C HIS A 60 -0.08 -6.61 -1.14
N LEU A 61 0.92 -6.26 -0.32
CA LEU A 61 1.81 -7.25 0.28
C LEU A 61 1.09 -8.02 1.39
N GLU A 62 0.08 -7.42 2.00
CA GLU A 62 -0.89 -8.05 2.87
C GLU A 62 -2.29 -7.85 2.31
N ARG A 63 -3.11 -8.88 2.35
CA ARG A 63 -4.51 -8.79 1.92
C ARG A 63 -5.36 -8.22 3.02
N ILE A 64 -6.25 -7.29 2.67
CA ILE A 64 -7.25 -6.80 3.59
C ILE A 64 -8.39 -7.82 3.72
N ASP A 65 -9.04 -7.86 4.87
CA ASP A 65 -10.22 -8.71 5.08
C ASP A 65 -11.51 -7.99 4.70
N HIS A 66 -11.57 -6.68 4.95
CA HIS A 66 -12.70 -5.82 4.60
C HIS A 66 -12.20 -4.44 4.20
N GLY A 67 -13.06 -3.71 3.51
CA GLY A 67 -12.78 -2.35 3.10
C GLY A 67 -12.17 -2.24 1.72
N ARG A 68 -11.68 -1.06 1.41
CA ARG A 68 -11.09 -0.74 0.10
C ARG A 68 -9.92 0.20 0.29
N ILE A 69 -8.90 0.01 -0.55
CA ILE A 69 -7.77 0.95 -0.65
C ILE A 69 -7.65 1.35 -2.11
N ARG A 70 -7.64 2.66 -2.37
CA ARG A 70 -7.40 3.20 -3.70
C ARG A 70 -6.12 4.01 -3.69
N VAL A 71 -5.34 3.88 -4.74
CA VAL A 71 -4.15 4.68 -4.98
C VAL A 71 -4.30 5.30 -6.36
N ASP A 72 -4.22 6.62 -6.43
CA ASP A 72 -4.45 7.39 -7.65
C ASP A 72 -5.78 7.03 -8.34
N GLY A 73 -6.81 6.82 -7.52
CA GLY A 73 -8.15 6.45 -7.99
C GLY A 73 -8.34 4.99 -8.33
N GLU A 74 -7.28 4.21 -8.38
CA GLU A 74 -7.33 2.80 -8.74
C GLU A 74 -7.46 1.90 -7.51
N LEU A 75 -8.40 0.96 -7.54
CA LEU A 75 -8.62 0.02 -6.45
C LEU A 75 -7.47 -0.99 -6.41
N ILE A 76 -6.79 -1.08 -5.27
CA ILE A 76 -5.59 -1.90 -5.12
C ILE A 76 -5.96 -3.36 -4.82
N GLY A 77 -5.42 -4.27 -5.63
CA GLY A 77 -5.48 -5.71 -5.41
C GLY A 77 -6.78 -6.38 -5.78
N TYR A 78 -7.84 -5.61 -6.04
CA TYR A 78 -9.17 -6.13 -6.31
C TYR A 78 -9.83 -5.41 -7.47
N LYS A 79 -10.79 -6.06 -8.10
CA LYS A 79 -11.69 -5.45 -9.07
C LYS A 79 -13.13 -5.77 -8.70
N GLU A 80 -14.03 -4.88 -9.03
CA GLU A 80 -15.45 -5.07 -8.78
C GLU A 80 -16.08 -5.91 -9.88
N CYS A 81 -16.71 -7.01 -9.49
CA CYS A 81 -17.44 -7.90 -10.39
C CYS A 81 -18.82 -8.14 -9.80
N ASN A 82 -19.88 -7.64 -10.46
CA ASN A 82 -21.27 -7.85 -10.05
C ASN A 82 -21.54 -7.52 -8.56
N GLY A 83 -20.97 -6.42 -8.06
CA GLY A 83 -21.13 -5.99 -6.69
C GLY A 83 -20.20 -6.65 -5.68
N TYR A 84 -19.36 -7.58 -6.11
CA TYR A 84 -18.38 -8.24 -5.26
C TYR A 84 -16.97 -7.80 -5.61
N LEU A 85 -16.08 -7.83 -4.62
CA LEU A 85 -14.65 -7.61 -4.86
C LEU A 85 -14.00 -8.96 -5.16
N GLN A 86 -13.35 -9.04 -6.29
CA GLN A 86 -12.57 -10.21 -6.69
C GLN A 86 -11.10 -9.84 -6.72
N GLU A 87 -10.26 -10.67 -6.09
CA GLU A 87 -8.82 -10.44 -6.11
C GLU A 87 -8.28 -10.54 -7.54
N MET A 88 -7.42 -9.60 -7.88
CA MET A 88 -6.76 -9.59 -9.18
C MET A 88 -5.74 -10.71 -9.30
N HIS A 89 -5.39 -11.07 -10.52
CA HIS A 89 -4.28 -11.98 -10.77
C HIS A 89 -2.95 -11.33 -10.41
N GLU A 90 -1.94 -12.14 -10.11
CA GLU A 90 -0.65 -11.65 -9.63
C GLU A 90 0.01 -10.67 -10.61
N HIS A 91 -0.11 -10.90 -11.91
CA HIS A 91 0.48 -9.98 -12.90
C HIS A 91 -0.19 -8.60 -12.90
N GLU A 92 -1.48 -8.54 -12.60
CA GLU A 92 -2.21 -7.26 -12.49
C GLU A 92 -1.78 -6.52 -11.22
N ILE A 93 -1.64 -7.25 -10.12
CA ILE A 93 -1.17 -6.70 -8.84
C ILE A 93 0.25 -6.18 -8.99
N ALA A 94 1.13 -6.93 -9.64
CA ALA A 94 2.51 -6.51 -9.89
C ALA A 94 2.57 -5.21 -10.69
N ARG A 95 1.68 -5.05 -11.65
CA ARG A 95 1.57 -3.81 -12.44
C ARG A 95 1.18 -2.62 -11.58
N GLN A 96 0.28 -2.81 -10.62
CA GLN A 96 -0.08 -1.75 -9.68
C GLN A 96 1.09 -1.37 -8.77
N ARG A 97 1.88 -2.35 -8.32
CA ARG A 97 3.04 -2.13 -7.45
C ARG A 97 4.14 -1.30 -8.08
N ILE A 98 4.23 -1.26 -9.40
CA ILE A 98 5.23 -0.43 -10.10
C ILE A 98 5.09 1.05 -9.72
N HIS A 99 3.88 1.49 -9.43
CA HIS A 99 3.59 2.90 -9.12
C HIS A 99 3.68 3.23 -7.63
N ILE A 100 4.00 2.25 -6.78
CA ILE A 100 4.05 2.43 -5.33
C ILE A 100 5.44 2.02 -4.84
N GLY A 101 6.24 3.00 -4.44
CA GLY A 101 7.53 2.72 -3.82
C GLY A 101 7.37 2.42 -2.34
N MET A 102 8.22 1.55 -1.79
CA MET A 102 8.20 1.23 -0.38
C MET A 102 9.62 1.11 0.16
N VAL A 103 9.86 1.74 1.31
CA VAL A 103 11.11 1.58 2.05
C VAL A 103 10.83 0.68 3.24
N PHE A 104 11.53 -0.45 3.28
CA PHE A 104 11.34 -1.45 4.33
C PHE A 104 12.18 -1.13 5.55
N GLN A 105 11.76 -1.63 6.73
CA GLN A 105 12.51 -1.48 7.97
C GLN A 105 13.87 -2.19 7.88
N HIS A 106 13.95 -3.33 7.20
CA HIS A 106 15.18 -3.99 6.84
C HIS A 106 15.59 -3.55 5.43
N PHE A 107 16.88 -3.56 5.13
CA PHE A 107 17.40 -2.99 3.87
C PHE A 107 16.93 -3.72 2.61
N ASN A 108 16.61 -5.01 2.70
CA ASN A 108 16.13 -5.83 1.58
C ASN A 108 17.02 -5.77 0.34
N LEU A 109 18.32 -5.76 0.57
CA LEU A 109 19.30 -5.75 -0.51
C LEU A 109 19.52 -7.16 -1.05
N PHE A 110 19.79 -7.25 -2.34
CA PHE A 110 20.21 -8.50 -2.96
C PHE A 110 21.70 -8.74 -2.63
N PRO A 111 22.03 -9.75 -1.81
CA PRO A 111 23.40 -9.93 -1.32
C PRO A 111 24.39 -10.35 -2.42
N HIS A 112 23.90 -10.89 -3.53
CA HIS A 112 24.71 -11.29 -4.68
C HIS A 112 24.98 -10.14 -5.65
N MET A 113 24.46 -8.95 -5.39
CA MET A 113 24.59 -7.77 -6.24
C MET A 113 25.44 -6.70 -5.56
N THR A 114 26.14 -5.91 -6.36
CA THR A 114 26.88 -4.74 -5.88
C THR A 114 25.91 -3.64 -5.43
N VAL A 115 26.43 -2.59 -4.78
CA VAL A 115 25.65 -1.41 -4.41
C VAL A 115 25.00 -0.78 -5.64
N LEU A 116 25.78 -0.57 -6.70
CA LEU A 116 25.25 0.00 -7.94
C LEU A 116 24.15 -0.87 -8.54
N GLN A 117 24.36 -2.17 -8.61
CA GLN A 117 23.35 -3.10 -9.13
C GLN A 117 22.05 -3.04 -8.34
N ASN A 118 22.13 -2.96 -7.00
CA ASN A 118 20.96 -2.80 -6.15
C ASN A 118 20.21 -1.49 -6.44
N VAL A 119 20.95 -0.39 -6.65
CA VAL A 119 20.34 0.92 -6.90
C VAL A 119 19.62 0.95 -8.24
N ILE A 120 20.19 0.38 -9.28
CA ILE A 120 19.64 0.46 -10.63
C ILE A 120 18.66 -0.66 -10.98
N GLU A 121 18.49 -1.67 -10.12
CA GLU A 121 17.68 -2.85 -10.44
C GLU A 121 16.27 -2.48 -10.86
N ALA A 122 15.56 -1.72 -10.03
CA ALA A 122 14.19 -1.33 -10.34
C ALA A 122 14.11 -0.31 -11.50
N PRO A 123 14.94 0.75 -11.54
CA PRO A 123 14.91 1.66 -12.69
C PRO A 123 15.13 0.97 -14.02
N VAL A 124 16.10 0.07 -14.10
CA VAL A 124 16.46 -0.58 -15.37
C VAL A 124 15.47 -1.69 -15.74
N HIS A 125 15.20 -2.62 -14.81
CA HIS A 125 14.47 -3.84 -15.14
C HIS A 125 12.96 -3.74 -14.92
N VAL A 126 12.49 -2.86 -14.04
CA VAL A 126 11.07 -2.68 -13.75
C VAL A 126 10.51 -1.46 -14.48
N LEU A 127 11.13 -0.31 -14.28
CA LEU A 127 10.67 0.95 -14.88
C LEU A 127 11.15 1.14 -16.31
N LYS A 128 12.17 0.40 -16.73
CA LYS A 128 12.70 0.43 -18.10
C LYS A 128 13.27 1.81 -18.49
N VAL A 129 13.93 2.42 -17.54
CA VAL A 129 14.55 3.74 -17.73
C VAL A 129 16.01 3.58 -18.16
#